data_4f96cedcadd7dbbfbbc07b8763c2449c
#
_entry.id   4f96cedcadd7dbbfbbc07b8763c2449c
#
_cell.length_a   1.000
_cell.length_b   1.000
_cell.length_c   1.000
_cell.angle_alpha   90.00
_cell.angle_beta   90.00
_cell.angle_gamma   90.00
#
_symmetry.space_group_name_H-M   'P 1'
#
loop_
_entity.id
_entity.type
_entity.pdbx_description
1 polymer ?
#
loop_
_entity_poly.entity_id
_entity_poly.type
_entity_poly.pdbx_seq_one_letter_code
_entity_poly.pdbx_strand_id
1 'polypeptide(L)'
;MSEYPTDLAARVQAMGYPHSDRALRAHLEPLRGRVKADFPEGSSLDHFSAKEASWLFIRHFDDLKKKEQEELATIRQGSETAETIYQLAQAFLQMVRNLGGEQLESWLRSVRTCHIPELHRFANGVERDKAAVLVGLTLSHNNGQTEGQVTRIKLIKRMMYGRAGFALLRQRVLHRF
;
A
#
# COMPACT_ATOMS: atom_id res chain seq x y z
N MET A 1 7.14 -11.67 -14.46
CA MET A 1 6.80 -12.49 -13.26
C MET A 1 7.73 -12.08 -12.15
N SER A 2 7.27 -11.21 -11.25
CA SER A 2 8.06 -10.80 -10.07
C SER A 2 7.86 -11.85 -8.98
N GLU A 3 8.82 -12.77 -8.85
CA GLU A 3 8.84 -13.75 -7.76
C GLU A 3 9.09 -13.01 -6.45
N TYR A 4 8.21 -13.17 -5.48
CA TYR A 4 8.37 -12.61 -4.14
C TYR A 4 9.62 -13.18 -3.45
N PRO A 5 10.35 -12.41 -2.64
CA PRO A 5 11.58 -12.84 -1.98
C PRO A 5 11.43 -14.05 -1.07
N THR A 6 10.23 -14.32 -0.56
CA THR A 6 9.90 -15.48 0.26
C THR A 6 9.79 -16.77 -0.56
N ASP A 7 9.29 -16.68 -1.78
CA ASP A 7 9.16 -17.84 -2.67
C ASP A 7 10.54 -18.24 -3.26
N LEU A 8 11.34 -17.25 -3.61
CA LEU A 8 12.70 -17.46 -4.10
C LEU A 8 13.60 -18.12 -3.03
N ALA A 9 13.49 -17.66 -1.77
CA ALA A 9 14.26 -18.25 -0.66
C ALA A 9 13.88 -19.72 -0.43
N ALA A 10 12.59 -20.05 -0.44
CA ALA A 10 12.11 -21.43 -0.29
C ALA A 10 12.58 -22.34 -1.45
N ARG A 11 12.55 -21.84 -2.69
CA ARG A 11 13.02 -22.57 -3.87
C ARG A 11 14.52 -22.82 -3.86
N VAL A 12 15.31 -21.84 -3.44
CA VAL A 12 16.77 -21.96 -3.35
C VAL A 12 17.17 -22.92 -2.22
N GLN A 13 16.44 -22.95 -1.10
CA GLN A 13 16.63 -23.94 -0.03
C GLN A 13 16.26 -25.35 -0.52
N ALA A 14 15.17 -25.50 -1.26
CA ALA A 14 14.78 -26.78 -1.86
C ALA A 14 15.81 -27.32 -2.86
N MET A 15 16.64 -26.44 -3.46
CA MET A 15 17.76 -26.78 -4.32
C MET A 15 19.06 -27.12 -3.54
N GLY A 16 19.00 -27.20 -2.19
CA GLY A 16 20.12 -27.62 -1.36
C GLY A 16 21.11 -26.52 -0.95
N TYR A 17 20.67 -25.26 -0.93
CA TYR A 17 21.52 -24.15 -0.49
C TYR A 17 21.79 -24.24 1.03
N PRO A 18 23.05 -24.36 1.48
CA PRO A 18 23.38 -24.76 2.85
C PRO A 18 23.36 -23.64 3.89
N HIS A 19 23.02 -22.41 3.49
CA HIS A 19 23.09 -21.25 4.39
C HIS A 19 21.72 -20.73 4.81
N SER A 20 21.68 -19.97 5.93
CA SER A 20 20.46 -19.39 6.48
C SER A 20 19.83 -18.35 5.55
N ASP A 21 18.51 -18.12 5.70
CA ASP A 21 17.74 -17.06 4.99
C ASP A 21 18.40 -15.68 5.07
N ARG A 22 19.07 -15.38 6.17
CA ARG A 22 19.80 -14.12 6.35
C ARG A 22 20.99 -14.01 5.40
N ALA A 23 21.74 -15.09 5.23
CA ALA A 23 22.88 -15.14 4.32
C ALA A 23 22.42 -15.08 2.86
N LEU A 24 21.31 -15.76 2.53
CA LEU A 24 20.69 -15.69 1.20
C LEU A 24 20.22 -14.28 0.86
N ARG A 25 19.55 -13.59 1.79
CA ARG A 25 19.12 -12.19 1.62
C ARG A 25 20.30 -11.25 1.41
N ALA A 26 21.36 -11.40 2.18
CA ALA A 26 22.58 -10.58 2.01
C ALA A 26 23.25 -10.81 0.65
N HIS A 27 23.19 -12.03 0.11
CA HIS A 27 23.71 -12.37 -1.21
C HIS A 27 22.83 -11.84 -2.35
N LEU A 28 21.51 -11.77 -2.15
CA LEU A 28 20.56 -11.26 -3.12
C LEU A 28 20.41 -9.72 -3.09
N GLU A 29 20.83 -9.04 -2.02
CA GLU A 29 20.76 -7.58 -1.88
C GLU A 29 21.46 -6.83 -3.05
N PRO A 30 22.67 -7.22 -3.49
CA PRO A 30 23.32 -6.58 -4.66
C PRO A 30 22.58 -6.84 -5.98
N LEU A 31 21.78 -7.90 -6.07
CA LEU A 31 20.99 -8.24 -7.26
C LEU A 31 19.67 -7.46 -7.32
N ARG A 32 19.15 -7.02 -6.18
CA ARG A 32 17.97 -6.13 -6.10
C ARG A 32 18.20 -4.76 -6.75
N GLY A 33 19.44 -4.28 -6.75
CA GLY A 33 19.80 -3.01 -7.41
C GLY A 33 19.91 -3.10 -8.94
N ARG A 34 19.79 -4.29 -9.53
CA ARG A 34 19.91 -4.50 -10.98
C ARG A 34 18.60 -4.53 -11.75
N VAL A 35 17.47 -4.54 -11.08
CA VAL A 35 16.18 -4.23 -11.72
C VAL A 35 15.99 -2.71 -11.62
N LYS A 36 16.89 -1.95 -12.20
CA LYS A 36 16.58 -0.59 -12.62
C LYS A 36 15.57 -0.73 -13.74
N ALA A 37 14.37 -0.19 -13.55
CA ALA A 37 13.50 0.09 -14.68
C ALA A 37 14.33 0.84 -15.72
N ASP A 38 14.15 0.52 -17.02
CA ASP A 38 14.79 1.21 -18.14
C ASP A 38 14.31 2.66 -18.23
N PHE A 39 14.71 3.48 -17.26
CA PHE A 39 14.60 4.92 -17.38
C PHE A 39 15.88 5.45 -18.02
N PRO A 40 15.79 6.39 -18.97
CA PRO A 40 16.98 6.96 -19.60
C PRO A 40 17.92 7.54 -18.54
N GLU A 41 19.21 7.19 -18.63
CA GLU A 41 20.24 7.69 -17.73
C GLU A 41 20.23 9.22 -17.72
N GLY A 42 20.12 9.82 -16.53
CA GLY A 42 20.04 11.27 -16.34
C GLY A 42 18.62 11.82 -16.11
N SER A 43 17.60 10.97 -15.99
CA SER A 43 16.30 11.44 -15.53
C SER A 43 16.38 11.79 -14.04
N SER A 44 15.67 12.85 -13.61
CA SER A 44 15.59 13.29 -12.21
C SER A 44 14.97 12.23 -11.28
N LEU A 45 14.62 11.07 -11.82
CA LEU A 45 14.02 9.92 -11.16
C LEU A 45 15.05 8.97 -10.51
N ASP A 46 16.36 9.14 -10.78
CA ASP A 46 17.42 8.30 -10.19
C ASP A 46 17.49 8.38 -8.66
N HIS A 47 16.81 9.34 -8.06
CA HIS A 47 16.75 9.55 -6.61
C HIS A 47 15.40 9.14 -5.98
N PHE A 48 14.42 8.68 -6.79
CA PHE A 48 13.10 8.31 -6.27
C PHE A 48 13.05 6.86 -5.82
N SER A 49 12.73 6.64 -4.56
CA SER A 49 12.35 5.31 -4.09
C SER A 49 10.92 4.97 -4.54
N ALA A 50 10.63 3.68 -4.77
CA ALA A 50 9.28 3.22 -5.08
C ALA A 50 8.24 3.64 -4.01
N LYS A 51 8.68 3.82 -2.76
CA LYS A 51 7.85 4.31 -1.66
C LYS A 51 7.47 5.79 -1.84
N GLU A 52 8.41 6.63 -2.23
CA GLU A 52 8.15 8.06 -2.51
C GLU A 52 7.21 8.21 -3.70
N ALA A 53 7.45 7.47 -4.78
CA ALA A 53 6.56 7.46 -5.93
C ALA A 53 5.13 7.04 -5.55
N SER A 54 4.97 6.00 -4.72
CA SER A 54 3.65 5.55 -4.27
C SER A 54 2.91 6.62 -3.44
N TRP A 55 3.61 7.43 -2.64
CA TRP A 55 3.03 8.54 -1.91
C TRP A 55 2.50 9.64 -2.83
N LEU A 56 3.20 9.94 -3.92
CA LEU A 56 2.74 10.90 -4.92
C LEU A 56 1.45 10.42 -5.61
N PHE A 57 1.30 9.11 -5.81
CA PHE A 57 0.15 8.51 -6.50
C PHE A 57 -1.14 8.53 -5.68
N ILE A 58 -1.06 8.50 -4.35
CA ILE A 58 -2.24 8.45 -3.46
C ILE A 58 -2.65 9.81 -2.90
N ARG A 59 -1.80 10.83 -2.96
CA ARG A 59 -2.16 12.18 -2.51
C ARG A 59 -3.03 12.89 -3.54
N HIS A 60 -3.85 13.84 -3.05
CA HIS A 60 -4.58 14.71 -3.96
C HIS A 60 -3.59 15.63 -4.68
N PHE A 61 -3.82 15.89 -5.97
CA PHE A 61 -2.90 16.69 -6.78
C PHE A 61 -2.68 18.09 -6.19
N ASP A 62 -3.75 18.71 -5.68
CA ASP A 62 -3.70 20.06 -5.10
C ASP A 62 -2.94 20.13 -3.76
N ASP A 63 -2.78 18.97 -3.08
CA ASP A 63 -2.01 18.87 -1.83
C ASP A 63 -0.51 18.68 -2.07
N LEU A 64 -0.10 18.53 -3.33
CA LEU A 64 1.30 18.36 -3.72
C LEU A 64 1.97 19.74 -3.88
N LYS A 65 3.21 19.85 -3.41
CA LYS A 65 4.06 21.01 -3.70
C LYS A 65 4.41 21.04 -5.18
N LYS A 66 4.72 22.20 -5.74
CA LYS A 66 5.08 22.37 -7.15
C LYS A 66 6.13 21.34 -7.63
N LYS A 67 7.19 21.15 -6.85
CA LYS A 67 8.23 20.17 -7.14
C LYS A 67 7.68 18.73 -7.22
N GLU A 68 6.80 18.35 -6.26
CA GLU A 68 6.16 17.03 -6.23
C GLU A 68 5.21 16.83 -7.42
N GLN A 69 4.54 17.90 -7.89
CA GLN A 69 3.70 17.87 -9.09
C GLN A 69 4.53 17.65 -10.36
N GLU A 70 5.68 18.31 -10.48
CA GLU A 70 6.61 18.14 -11.59
C GLU A 70 7.18 16.71 -11.61
N GLU A 71 7.56 16.20 -10.46
CA GLU A 71 8.04 14.82 -10.28
C GLU A 71 6.96 13.79 -10.65
N LEU A 72 5.74 14.00 -10.18
CA LEU A 72 4.59 13.15 -10.54
C LEU A 72 4.33 13.19 -12.05
N ALA A 73 4.37 14.38 -12.67
CA ALA A 73 4.19 14.53 -14.11
C ALA A 73 5.28 13.78 -14.90
N THR A 74 6.53 13.86 -14.45
CA THR A 74 7.66 13.15 -15.06
C THR A 74 7.47 11.62 -14.99
N ILE A 75 7.06 11.10 -13.83
CA ILE A 75 6.80 9.65 -13.66
C ILE A 75 5.66 9.20 -14.61
N ARG A 76 4.58 9.95 -14.67
CA ARG A 76 3.40 9.64 -15.50
C ARG A 76 3.72 9.67 -17.00
N GLN A 77 4.49 10.65 -17.44
CA GLN A 77 4.91 10.78 -18.85
C GLN A 77 5.95 9.72 -19.25
N GLY A 78 6.78 9.28 -18.30
CA GLY A 78 7.83 8.29 -18.55
C GLY A 78 7.33 6.86 -18.75
N SER A 79 6.08 6.54 -18.36
CA SER A 79 5.55 5.18 -18.42
C SER A 79 4.02 5.15 -18.54
N GLU A 80 3.52 4.54 -19.59
CA GLU A 80 2.08 4.28 -19.77
C GLU A 80 1.49 3.45 -18.63
N THR A 81 2.28 2.51 -18.10
CA THR A 81 1.91 1.72 -16.94
C THR A 81 1.74 2.59 -15.71
N ALA A 82 2.66 3.55 -15.47
CA ALA A 82 2.56 4.48 -14.35
C ALA A 82 1.33 5.39 -14.47
N GLU A 83 1.03 5.87 -15.68
CA GLU A 83 -0.18 6.65 -15.94
C GLU A 83 -1.44 5.85 -15.64
N THR A 84 -1.51 4.60 -16.11
CA THR A 84 -2.65 3.69 -15.86
C THR A 84 -2.84 3.43 -14.37
N ILE A 85 -1.75 3.15 -13.63
CA ILE A 85 -1.78 2.95 -12.18
C ILE A 85 -2.30 4.21 -11.48
N TYR A 86 -1.77 5.38 -11.87
CA TYR A 86 -2.19 6.66 -11.28
C TYR A 86 -3.69 6.91 -11.46
N GLN A 87 -4.19 6.75 -12.69
CA GLN A 87 -5.60 6.96 -13.00
C GLN A 87 -6.52 6.02 -12.21
N LEU A 88 -6.19 4.73 -12.15
CA LEU A 88 -6.97 3.74 -11.42
C LEU A 88 -6.90 3.97 -9.90
N ALA A 89 -5.74 4.35 -9.37
CA ALA A 89 -5.58 4.69 -7.95
C ALA A 89 -6.39 5.94 -7.59
N GLN A 90 -6.31 7.01 -8.37
CA GLN A 90 -7.07 8.24 -8.11
C GLN A 90 -8.58 8.01 -8.23
N ALA A 91 -9.04 7.22 -9.20
CA ALA A 91 -10.45 6.87 -9.34
C ALA A 91 -10.96 6.10 -8.10
N PHE A 92 -10.17 5.14 -7.59
CA PHE A 92 -10.51 4.43 -6.36
C PHE A 92 -10.56 5.36 -5.13
N LEU A 93 -9.56 6.22 -4.98
CA LEU A 93 -9.51 7.18 -3.89
C LEU A 93 -10.65 8.21 -3.95
N GLN A 94 -11.07 8.59 -5.15
CA GLN A 94 -12.21 9.47 -5.35
C GLN A 94 -13.52 8.79 -4.91
N MET A 95 -13.72 7.49 -5.24
CA MET A 95 -14.84 6.71 -4.72
C MET A 95 -14.85 6.68 -3.19
N VAL A 96 -13.69 6.49 -2.55
CA VAL A 96 -13.58 6.48 -1.08
C VAL A 96 -13.92 7.84 -0.49
N ARG A 97 -13.45 8.92 -1.08
CA ARG A 97 -13.67 10.29 -0.57
C ARG A 97 -15.12 10.75 -0.73
N ASN A 98 -15.74 10.38 -1.85
CA ASN A 98 -17.06 10.85 -2.24
C ASN A 98 -18.18 9.86 -1.91
N LEU A 99 -17.87 8.74 -1.25
CA LEU A 99 -18.81 7.65 -0.97
C LEU A 99 -19.49 7.13 -2.25
N GLY A 100 -18.73 7.04 -3.33
CA GLY A 100 -19.18 6.68 -4.68
C GLY A 100 -19.22 5.17 -4.91
N GLY A 101 -19.87 4.40 -4.03
CA GLY A 101 -19.92 2.94 -4.11
C GLY A 101 -20.54 2.41 -5.41
N GLU A 102 -21.39 3.19 -6.08
CA GLU A 102 -22.00 2.83 -7.37
C GLU A 102 -20.93 2.70 -8.50
N GLN A 103 -19.77 3.33 -8.35
CA GLN A 103 -18.70 3.29 -9.34
C GLN A 103 -17.79 2.07 -9.17
N LEU A 104 -17.91 1.32 -8.07
CA LEU A 104 -17.03 0.19 -7.76
C LEU A 104 -17.02 -0.87 -8.86
N GLU A 105 -18.17 -1.17 -9.44
CA GLU A 105 -18.28 -2.20 -10.49
C GLU A 105 -17.59 -1.78 -11.80
N SER A 106 -17.74 -0.51 -12.18
CA SER A 106 -17.07 0.04 -13.35
C SER A 106 -15.56 0.10 -13.16
N TRP A 107 -15.12 0.46 -11.96
CA TRP A 107 -13.71 0.47 -11.59
C TRP A 107 -13.08 -0.93 -11.64
N LEU A 108 -13.76 -1.94 -11.08
CA LEU A 108 -13.30 -3.34 -11.14
C LEU A 108 -13.15 -3.83 -12.58
N ARG A 109 -14.08 -3.47 -13.46
CA ARG A 109 -13.97 -3.78 -14.89
C ARG A 109 -12.74 -3.10 -15.53
N SER A 110 -12.50 -1.83 -15.24
CA SER A 110 -11.32 -1.11 -15.75
C SER A 110 -10.01 -1.73 -15.29
N VAL A 111 -9.94 -2.17 -14.01
CA VAL A 111 -8.76 -2.89 -13.50
C VAL A 111 -8.56 -4.22 -14.22
N ARG A 112 -9.64 -4.93 -14.58
CA ARG A 112 -9.53 -6.22 -15.27
C ARG A 112 -9.03 -6.10 -16.71
N THR A 113 -9.25 -4.96 -17.35
CA THR A 113 -8.74 -4.70 -18.70
C THR A 113 -7.29 -4.26 -18.72
N CYS A 114 -6.71 -3.80 -17.61
CA CYS A 114 -5.31 -3.45 -17.56
C CYS A 114 -4.42 -4.70 -17.40
N HIS A 115 -3.19 -4.66 -17.94
CA HIS A 115 -2.25 -5.78 -17.89
C HIS A 115 -1.29 -5.66 -16.69
N ILE A 116 -1.80 -5.28 -15.50
CA ILE A 116 -1.00 -5.03 -14.30
C ILE A 116 -1.39 -6.06 -13.21
N PRO A 117 -0.59 -7.10 -12.99
CA PRO A 117 -0.93 -8.20 -12.07
C PRO A 117 -1.17 -7.75 -10.61
N GLU A 118 -0.48 -6.71 -10.17
CA GLU A 118 -0.62 -6.15 -8.82
C GLU A 118 -2.00 -5.54 -8.59
N LEU A 119 -2.52 -4.82 -9.59
CA LEU A 119 -3.87 -4.27 -9.55
C LEU A 119 -4.93 -5.37 -9.61
N HIS A 120 -4.70 -6.43 -10.39
CA HIS A 120 -5.59 -7.59 -10.42
C HIS A 120 -5.67 -8.28 -9.05
N ARG A 121 -4.54 -8.43 -8.34
CA ARG A 121 -4.53 -9.00 -6.98
C ARG A 121 -5.30 -8.13 -6.00
N PHE A 122 -5.14 -6.81 -6.09
CA PHE A 122 -5.90 -5.87 -5.28
C PHE A 122 -7.40 -5.97 -5.58
N ALA A 123 -7.79 -5.94 -6.85
CA ALA A 123 -9.17 -6.07 -7.29
C ALA A 123 -9.80 -7.40 -6.83
N ASN A 124 -9.07 -8.52 -6.89
CA ASN A 124 -9.53 -9.80 -6.38
C ASN A 124 -9.78 -9.77 -4.86
N GLY A 125 -8.97 -9.02 -4.10
CA GLY A 125 -9.20 -8.77 -2.68
C GLY A 125 -10.50 -7.98 -2.45
N VAL A 126 -10.68 -6.89 -3.19
CA VAL A 126 -11.89 -6.07 -3.15
C VAL A 126 -13.14 -6.88 -3.51
N GLU A 127 -13.08 -7.73 -4.53
CA GLU A 127 -14.21 -8.59 -4.91
C GLU A 127 -14.58 -9.62 -3.87
N ARG A 128 -13.60 -10.24 -3.24
CA ARG A 128 -13.85 -11.21 -2.16
C ARG A 128 -14.63 -10.59 -1.00
N ASP A 129 -14.32 -9.35 -0.67
CA ASP A 129 -14.94 -8.61 0.42
C ASP A 129 -15.93 -7.53 -0.10
N LYS A 130 -16.45 -7.69 -1.34
CA LYS A 130 -17.20 -6.68 -2.08
C LYS A 130 -18.37 -6.08 -1.29
N ALA A 131 -19.12 -6.91 -0.57
CA ALA A 131 -20.25 -6.42 0.22
C ALA A 131 -19.80 -5.44 1.31
N ALA A 132 -18.72 -5.76 2.04
CA ALA A 132 -18.17 -4.89 3.07
C ALA A 132 -17.56 -3.62 2.47
N VAL A 133 -16.84 -3.74 1.35
CA VAL A 133 -16.25 -2.60 0.63
C VAL A 133 -17.34 -1.67 0.13
N LEU A 134 -18.41 -2.20 -0.47
CA LEU A 134 -19.53 -1.40 -0.96
C LEU A 134 -20.23 -0.63 0.17
N VAL A 135 -20.44 -1.28 1.32
CA VAL A 135 -20.98 -0.62 2.51
C VAL A 135 -20.05 0.52 2.97
N GLY A 136 -18.74 0.30 3.01
CA GLY A 136 -17.74 1.32 3.36
C GLY A 136 -17.65 2.48 2.37
N LEU A 137 -17.96 2.22 1.08
CA LEU A 137 -18.00 3.24 0.02
C LEU A 137 -19.36 3.95 -0.12
N THR A 138 -20.36 3.56 0.65
CA THR A 138 -21.74 4.12 0.52
C THR A 138 -22.19 4.81 1.79
N LEU A 139 -21.81 4.27 2.96
CA LEU A 139 -22.27 4.81 4.23
C LEU A 139 -21.29 5.86 4.77
N SER A 140 -21.84 6.96 5.29
CA SER A 140 -21.07 8.01 5.97
C SER A 140 -20.48 7.57 7.31
N HIS A 141 -20.95 6.44 7.85
CA HIS A 141 -20.45 5.86 9.09
C HIS A 141 -19.34 4.87 8.78
N ASN A 142 -18.13 5.18 9.26
CA ASN A 142 -16.99 4.28 9.16
C ASN A 142 -16.55 3.78 10.54
N ASN A 143 -15.79 2.68 10.55
CA ASN A 143 -15.28 2.07 11.78
C ASN A 143 -14.04 2.81 12.35
N GLY A 144 -13.64 3.93 11.77
CA GLY A 144 -12.42 4.65 12.12
C GLY A 144 -12.37 5.10 13.58
N GLN A 145 -13.51 5.51 14.16
CA GLN A 145 -13.57 5.84 15.59
C GLN A 145 -13.28 4.62 16.46
N THR A 146 -13.88 3.47 16.13
CA THR A 146 -13.67 2.20 16.86
C THR A 146 -12.23 1.75 16.73
N GLU A 147 -11.65 1.78 15.53
CA GLU A 147 -10.25 1.43 15.28
C GLU A 147 -9.29 2.38 16.00
N GLY A 148 -9.59 3.69 16.01
CA GLY A 148 -8.85 4.68 16.79
C GLY A 148 -8.86 4.37 18.29
N GLN A 149 -10.01 4.02 18.85
CA GLN A 149 -10.12 3.63 20.26
C GLN A 149 -9.39 2.31 20.56
N VAL A 150 -9.50 1.31 19.70
CA VAL A 150 -8.77 0.04 19.83
C VAL A 150 -7.25 0.28 19.78
N THR A 151 -6.79 1.13 18.87
CA THR A 151 -5.36 1.50 18.77
C THR A 151 -4.89 2.24 20.01
N ARG A 152 -5.71 3.14 20.56
CA ARG A 152 -5.44 3.84 21.83
C ARG A 152 -5.34 2.86 22.98
N ILE A 153 -6.26 1.91 23.11
CA ILE A 153 -6.23 0.87 24.16
C ILE A 153 -4.96 0.03 24.04
N LYS A 154 -4.60 -0.38 22.81
CA LYS A 154 -3.36 -1.11 22.54
C LYS A 154 -2.12 -0.31 22.94
N LEU A 155 -2.11 0.99 22.68
CA LEU A 155 -1.02 1.88 23.09
C LEU A 155 -0.91 1.97 24.61
N ILE A 156 -2.02 2.24 25.32
CA ILE A 156 -2.07 2.29 26.79
C ILE A 156 -1.56 0.97 27.38
N LYS A 157 -2.02 -0.18 26.87
CA LYS A 157 -1.57 -1.51 27.31
C LYS A 157 -0.06 -1.69 27.08
N ARG A 158 0.48 -1.23 25.97
CA ARG A 158 1.92 -1.29 25.66
C ARG A 158 2.74 -0.40 26.61
N MET A 159 2.27 0.81 26.90
CA MET A 159 2.92 1.72 27.87
C MET A 159 2.97 1.16 29.29
N MET A 160 2.06 0.26 29.63
CA MET A 160 2.04 -0.45 30.92
C MET A 160 2.81 -1.78 30.88
N TYR A 161 3.60 -2.02 29.86
CA TYR A 161 4.42 -3.24 29.68
C TYR A 161 3.62 -4.56 29.80
N GLY A 162 2.31 -4.53 29.53
CA GLY A 162 1.42 -5.69 29.66
C GLY A 162 1.13 -6.15 31.10
N ARG A 163 1.61 -5.43 32.12
CA ARG A 163 1.49 -5.79 33.53
C ARG A 163 0.21 -5.27 34.20
N ALA A 164 -0.55 -4.41 33.53
CA ALA A 164 -1.78 -3.89 34.10
C ALA A 164 -2.91 -4.91 34.04
N GLY A 165 -3.50 -5.21 35.20
CA GLY A 165 -4.76 -5.92 35.27
C GLY A 165 -5.92 -5.06 34.69
N PHE A 166 -7.07 -5.70 34.46
CA PHE A 166 -8.24 -5.07 33.85
C PHE A 166 -8.69 -3.78 34.58
N ALA A 167 -8.69 -3.78 35.93
CA ALA A 167 -9.11 -2.63 36.73
C ALA A 167 -8.27 -1.38 36.43
N LEU A 168 -6.94 -1.53 36.44
CA LEU A 168 -6.03 -0.41 36.14
C LEU A 168 -6.11 0.03 34.68
N LEU A 169 -6.26 -0.90 33.73
CA LEU A 169 -6.47 -0.60 32.34
C LEU A 169 -7.75 0.22 32.14
N ARG A 170 -8.86 -0.20 32.77
CA ARG A 170 -10.14 0.50 32.75
C ARG A 170 -10.02 1.94 33.27
N GLN A 171 -9.35 2.12 34.41
CA GLN A 171 -9.11 3.47 34.96
C GLN A 171 -8.34 4.36 33.96
N ARG A 172 -7.26 3.85 33.38
CA ARG A 172 -6.46 4.61 32.40
C ARG A 172 -7.19 4.91 31.08
N VAL A 173 -8.13 4.07 30.69
CA VAL A 173 -8.94 4.32 29.48
C VAL A 173 -10.01 5.38 29.75
N LEU A 174 -10.64 5.36 30.91
CA LEU A 174 -11.75 6.25 31.30
C LEU A 174 -11.27 7.62 31.77
N HIS A 175 -10.16 7.67 32.48
CA HIS A 175 -9.60 8.93 33.00
C HIS A 175 -8.48 9.41 32.05
N ARG A 176 -8.77 10.45 31.30
CA ARG A 176 -7.74 11.19 30.53
C ARG A 176 -6.84 11.90 31.52
N PHE A 177 -5.55 11.59 31.49
CA PHE A 177 -4.51 12.45 31.99
C PHE A 177 -4.04 13.34 30.85
#